data_526573d20a5e8502e23936d3be978cec
#
_entry.id   526573d20a5e8502e23936d3be978cec
#
_cell.length_a   1.000
_cell.length_b   1.000
_cell.length_c   1.000
_cell.angle_alpha   90.00
_cell.angle_beta   90.00
_cell.angle_gamma   90.00
#
_symmetry.space_group_name_H-M   'P 1'
#
loop_
_entity.id
_entity.type
_entity.pdbx_description
1 polymer ?
#
loop_
_entity_poly.entity_id
_entity_poly.type
_entity_poly.pdbx_seq_one_letter_code
_entity_poly.pdbx_strand_id
1 'polypeptide(L)'
;AKKAADDMAGLLINKESNIEPIPIIYGVRRVGGVRVLVSTRDASGGDPNEYLYICLVLCEGDVHSITDIHLDDIAITNSKYSGLYSFNVHTGSDSQTYDSLLTEANSGWTNTHRLRGVAYIAMRLKWDADVFSGVPEITALVNGRKVYDPRKDSTSAGYDSSLGVSSQRFATPSTWTFSVNPSLCIRDYLSNTRFGKGLAGTKLDDSAFGSAATDCDVTTSFYSGGSASKLFDMNAVLQTDDTLFENVQIMLMGCRGFLPYNQGVYSLRIDKSRSVVYAFTVDNIIGGISITGESKENKFNRINVKFANSAIDYQPDSATWPDAGSTEESTFLAEDGGTLLVSDIELPTCSNYYVARDIARVILRRSRNALRCSIQVTSEALQLSVGDVVTVNHPTPAWGDKPFQVEEITLNYDGTCSLALLEYDSSIYTYDTSAVETTYPD
;
A
#
# COMPACT_ATOMS: atom_id res chain seq x y z
N ALA A 1 14.57 -3.24 -9.81
CA ALA A 1 14.88 -3.99 -8.57
C ALA A 1 15.88 -3.26 -7.68
N LYS A 2 17.05 -2.84 -8.16
CA LYS A 2 18.04 -2.15 -7.33
C LYS A 2 17.55 -0.76 -6.85
N LYS A 3 16.86 -0.02 -7.70
CA LYS A 3 16.39 1.35 -7.42
C LYS A 3 15.41 1.39 -6.23
N ALA A 4 14.41 0.51 -6.16
CA ALA A 4 13.42 0.58 -5.10
C ALA A 4 13.91 -0.01 -3.76
N ALA A 5 14.88 -0.95 -3.76
CA ALA A 5 15.55 -1.32 -2.51
C ALA A 5 16.39 -0.14 -1.98
N ASP A 6 17.06 0.59 -2.87
CA ASP A 6 17.79 1.81 -2.53
C ASP A 6 16.81 2.92 -2.08
N ASP A 7 15.62 3.02 -2.71
CA ASP A 7 14.57 3.98 -2.34
C ASP A 7 13.96 3.62 -0.97
N MET A 8 13.69 2.35 -0.67
CA MET A 8 13.19 1.92 0.64
C MET A 8 14.20 2.18 1.77
N ALA A 9 15.48 1.90 1.54
CA ALA A 9 16.53 2.22 2.50
C ALA A 9 16.71 3.74 2.65
N GLY A 10 16.60 4.50 1.56
CA GLY A 10 16.68 5.95 1.55
C GLY A 10 15.60 6.67 2.37
N LEU A 11 14.47 6.00 2.67
CA LEU A 11 13.43 6.54 3.56
C LEU A 11 13.86 6.63 5.03
N LEU A 12 14.88 5.87 5.44
CA LEU A 12 15.41 5.87 6.81
C LEU A 12 16.56 6.85 7.02
N ILE A 13 16.97 7.58 5.99
CA ILE A 13 18.09 8.53 6.03
C ILE A 13 17.53 9.96 6.08
N ASN A 14 18.19 10.83 6.86
CA ASN A 14 17.87 12.25 6.84
C ASN A 14 18.49 12.93 5.61
N LYS A 15 17.69 13.67 4.89
CA LYS A 15 18.13 14.46 3.75
C LYS A 15 18.29 15.92 4.14
N GLU A 16 19.23 16.63 3.52
CA GLU A 16 19.39 18.08 3.61
C GLU A 16 19.08 18.69 2.24
N SER A 17 17.91 19.25 2.08
CA SER A 17 17.49 19.80 0.79
C SER A 17 16.39 20.85 0.96
N ASN A 18 16.41 21.86 0.09
CA ASN A 18 15.35 22.87 0.00
C ASN A 18 14.29 22.53 -1.05
N ILE A 19 14.51 21.46 -1.83
CA ILE A 19 13.67 21.07 -2.97
C ILE A 19 13.20 19.60 -2.90
N GLU A 20 13.53 18.90 -1.83
CA GLU A 20 13.10 17.52 -1.66
C GLU A 20 11.57 17.45 -1.55
N PRO A 21 10.90 16.56 -2.30
CA PRO A 21 9.47 16.36 -2.18
C PRO A 21 9.10 15.82 -0.80
N ILE A 22 7.98 16.31 -0.25
CA ILE A 22 7.46 15.84 1.04
C ILE A 22 6.57 14.64 0.77
N PRO A 23 6.89 13.45 1.32
CA PRO A 23 6.12 12.24 1.04
C PRO A 23 4.77 12.24 1.76
N ILE A 24 3.87 11.37 1.30
CA ILE A 24 2.57 11.07 1.93
C ILE A 24 2.68 9.71 2.60
N ILE A 25 2.26 9.59 3.87
CA ILE A 25 2.31 8.33 4.61
C ILE A 25 0.89 7.83 4.88
N TYR A 26 0.59 6.62 4.40
CA TYR A 26 -0.56 5.83 4.79
C TYR A 26 -0.11 4.63 5.64
N GLY A 27 -0.90 4.30 6.66
CA GLY A 27 -0.56 3.24 7.59
C GLY A 27 0.61 3.58 8.51
N VAL A 28 1.44 2.62 8.85
CA VAL A 28 2.53 2.75 9.81
C VAL A 28 3.88 2.61 9.09
N ARG A 29 4.76 3.61 9.21
CA ARG A 29 6.11 3.55 8.61
C ARG A 29 7.13 4.25 9.48
N ARG A 30 8.34 3.67 9.57
CA ARG A 30 9.51 4.36 10.07
C ARG A 30 10.13 5.16 8.94
N VAL A 31 10.40 6.44 9.20
CA VAL A 31 10.98 7.35 8.21
C VAL A 31 11.99 8.29 8.85
N GLY A 32 12.98 8.71 8.07
CA GLY A 32 13.96 9.74 8.42
C GLY A 32 13.39 11.13 8.22
N GLY A 33 13.32 11.61 6.98
CA GLY A 33 12.78 12.94 6.66
C GLY A 33 13.82 13.95 6.22
N VAL A 34 13.37 15.18 6.05
CA VAL A 34 14.17 16.29 5.51
C VAL A 34 14.50 17.30 6.61
N ARG A 35 15.78 17.56 6.83
CA ARG A 35 16.26 18.62 7.74
C ARG A 35 16.09 19.98 7.07
N VAL A 36 15.08 20.74 7.49
CA VAL A 36 14.79 22.09 6.96
C VAL A 36 15.41 23.21 7.79
N LEU A 37 15.83 22.90 9.01
CA LEU A 37 16.61 23.77 9.87
C LEU A 37 17.62 22.94 10.65
N VAL A 38 18.88 23.34 10.60
CA VAL A 38 19.95 22.89 11.49
C VAL A 38 20.67 24.15 11.98
N SER A 39 20.69 24.38 13.27
CA SER A 39 21.30 25.57 13.87
C SER A 39 21.90 25.24 15.22
N THR A 40 23.00 25.86 15.57
CA THR A 40 23.63 25.75 16.89
C THR A 40 23.42 27.01 17.71
N ARG A 41 23.49 26.87 19.02
CA ARG A 41 23.44 28.00 19.96
C ARG A 41 24.27 27.69 21.18
N ASP A 42 24.93 28.73 21.70
CA ASP A 42 25.64 28.69 22.95
C ASP A 42 24.65 28.61 24.13
N ALA A 43 25.01 27.86 25.16
CA ALA A 43 24.29 27.96 26.44
C ALA A 43 24.60 29.31 27.10
N SER A 44 23.68 29.82 27.89
CA SER A 44 23.90 31.03 28.68
C SER A 44 24.99 30.79 29.72
N GLY A 45 26.20 31.29 29.47
CA GLY A 45 27.39 31.06 30.32
C GLY A 45 28.02 29.67 30.16
N GLY A 46 27.66 28.91 29.11
CA GLY A 46 28.18 27.61 28.75
C GLY A 46 29.17 27.62 27.58
N ASP A 47 29.46 26.42 27.06
CA ASP A 47 30.40 26.24 25.95
C ASP A 47 29.78 26.72 24.61
N PRO A 48 30.62 27.16 23.64
CA PRO A 48 30.15 27.50 22.30
C PRO A 48 29.48 26.29 21.61
N ASN A 49 28.36 26.56 20.93
CA ASN A 49 27.61 25.55 20.18
C ASN A 49 27.13 24.34 21.02
N GLU A 50 26.87 24.55 22.31
CA GLU A 50 26.44 23.48 23.24
C GLU A 50 25.12 22.84 22.83
N TYR A 51 24.21 23.61 22.17
CA TYR A 51 22.91 23.11 21.72
C TYR A 51 22.81 23.07 20.21
N LEU A 52 22.31 21.92 19.69
CA LEU A 52 21.94 21.73 18.30
C LEU A 52 20.41 21.71 18.17
N TYR A 53 19.87 22.55 17.32
CA TYR A 53 18.45 22.64 17.01
C TYR A 53 18.19 22.10 15.61
N ILE A 54 17.24 21.19 15.47
CA ILE A 54 16.89 20.54 14.22
C ILE A 54 15.36 20.65 14.02
N CYS A 55 14.95 21.09 12.83
CA CYS A 55 13.58 20.87 12.34
C CYS A 55 13.62 19.78 11.27
N LEU A 56 13.03 18.64 11.57
CA LEU A 56 12.96 17.49 10.70
C LEU A 56 11.53 17.32 10.17
N VAL A 57 11.31 17.60 8.89
CA VAL A 57 10.03 17.39 8.20
C VAL A 57 9.94 15.92 7.79
N LEU A 58 8.85 15.26 8.16
CA LEU A 58 8.64 13.83 7.93
C LEU A 58 7.74 13.55 6.73
N CYS A 59 6.57 14.21 6.68
CA CYS A 59 5.58 13.95 5.63
C CYS A 59 4.49 15.03 5.56
N GLU A 60 3.63 14.94 4.55
CA GLU A 60 2.37 15.69 4.48
C GLU A 60 1.45 15.34 5.67
N GLY A 61 0.88 16.35 6.32
CA GLY A 61 -0.08 16.20 7.43
C GLY A 61 -1.54 16.15 6.94
N ASP A 62 -2.53 15.98 7.76
CA ASP A 62 -2.52 15.68 9.20
C ASP A 62 -2.31 14.17 9.41
N VAL A 63 -1.30 13.78 10.17
CA VAL A 63 -1.07 12.38 10.52
C VAL A 63 -1.68 12.05 11.89
N HIS A 64 -1.90 10.76 12.15
CA HIS A 64 -2.49 10.33 13.43
C HIS A 64 -1.54 10.55 14.61
N SER A 65 -0.30 10.09 14.50
CA SER A 65 0.73 10.30 15.53
C SER A 65 2.14 10.05 14.98
N ILE A 66 3.12 10.60 15.71
CA ILE A 66 4.56 10.36 15.49
C ILE A 66 5.09 9.86 16.83
N THR A 67 5.72 8.70 16.82
CA THR A 67 6.19 7.99 18.03
C THR A 67 7.53 7.33 17.78
N ASP A 68 8.09 6.69 18.78
CA ASP A 68 9.27 5.84 18.68
C ASP A 68 10.41 6.47 17.88
N ILE A 69 10.90 7.62 18.40
CA ILE A 69 12.00 8.38 17.80
C ILE A 69 13.30 7.70 18.14
N HIS A 70 14.14 7.45 17.12
CA HIS A 70 15.49 6.92 17.27
C HIS A 70 16.54 7.95 16.84
N LEU A 71 17.70 7.88 17.46
CA LEU A 71 18.91 8.58 17.09
C LEU A 71 19.97 7.50 16.79
N ASP A 72 20.51 7.46 15.56
CA ASP A 72 21.44 6.43 15.10
C ASP A 72 20.95 5.01 15.46
N ASP A 73 19.69 4.69 15.10
CA ASP A 73 18.99 3.43 15.36
C ASP A 73 18.76 3.06 16.84
N ILE A 74 19.10 3.94 17.77
CA ILE A 74 18.87 3.75 19.21
C ILE A 74 17.69 4.62 19.66
N ALA A 75 16.73 4.02 20.36
CA ALA A 75 15.58 4.75 20.88
C ALA A 75 16.01 5.96 21.73
N ILE A 76 15.42 7.13 21.48
CA ILE A 76 15.75 8.38 22.19
C ILE A 76 15.54 8.27 23.70
N THR A 77 14.71 7.34 24.15
CA THR A 77 14.44 7.04 25.57
C THR A 77 15.54 6.20 26.23
N ASN A 78 16.54 5.74 25.45
CA ASN A 78 17.68 5.01 26.01
C ASN A 78 18.45 5.86 27.01
N SER A 79 18.93 5.24 28.08
CA SER A 79 19.68 5.92 29.15
C SER A 79 20.91 6.68 28.65
N LYS A 80 21.50 6.27 27.52
CA LYS A 80 22.59 6.96 26.82
C LYS A 80 22.27 8.45 26.56
N TYR A 81 21.02 8.77 26.23
CA TYR A 81 20.59 10.12 25.87
C TYR A 81 19.96 10.90 27.02
N SER A 82 19.96 10.35 28.23
CA SER A 82 19.29 10.97 29.40
C SER A 82 19.79 12.38 29.68
N GLY A 83 18.89 13.36 29.66
CA GLY A 83 19.19 14.78 29.90
C GLY A 83 19.81 15.52 28.70
N LEU A 84 20.03 14.85 27.59
CA LEU A 84 20.69 15.42 26.40
C LEU A 84 19.73 15.85 25.30
N TYR A 85 18.41 15.63 25.42
CA TYR A 85 17.46 15.96 24.39
C TYR A 85 16.21 16.66 24.90
N SER A 86 15.59 17.43 24.04
CA SER A 86 14.22 17.90 24.16
C SER A 86 13.60 17.89 22.77
N PHE A 87 12.34 17.47 22.64
CA PHE A 87 11.67 17.49 21.36
C PHE A 87 10.18 17.80 21.48
N ASN A 88 9.61 18.34 20.41
CA ASN A 88 8.18 18.50 20.20
C ASN A 88 7.80 17.83 18.88
N VAL A 89 6.61 17.25 18.84
CA VAL A 89 6.04 16.57 17.69
C VAL A 89 4.85 17.36 17.17
N HIS A 90 4.82 17.59 15.87
CA HIS A 90 3.74 18.29 15.18
C HIS A 90 3.16 17.39 14.09
N THR A 91 1.85 17.11 14.15
CA THR A 91 1.19 16.17 13.22
C THR A 91 0.83 16.78 11.86
N GLY A 92 1.02 18.07 11.68
CA GLY A 92 0.67 18.73 10.42
C GLY A 92 -0.76 19.23 10.35
N SER A 93 -1.44 19.47 11.49
CA SER A 93 -2.80 20.00 11.47
C SER A 93 -2.85 21.42 10.93
N ASP A 94 -3.98 21.81 10.31
CA ASP A 94 -4.20 23.18 9.83
C ASP A 94 -4.25 24.22 10.94
N SER A 95 -4.46 23.81 12.18
CA SER A 95 -4.50 24.66 13.36
C SER A 95 -3.18 24.72 14.13
N GLN A 96 -2.13 23.95 13.70
CA GLN A 96 -0.88 23.92 14.46
C GLN A 96 -0.22 25.30 14.59
N THR A 97 0.43 25.49 15.73
CA THR A 97 1.14 26.72 16.07
C THR A 97 2.63 26.58 15.78
N TYR A 98 3.36 27.68 15.95
CA TYR A 98 4.83 27.64 15.88
C TYR A 98 5.42 26.79 17.01
N ASP A 99 6.63 26.31 16.80
CA ASP A 99 7.38 25.55 17.80
C ASP A 99 8.31 26.46 18.63
N SER A 100 8.29 26.30 19.94
CA SER A 100 9.08 27.13 20.88
C SER A 100 10.57 26.78 20.85
N LEU A 101 10.95 25.50 20.65
CA LEU A 101 12.34 25.08 20.54
C LEU A 101 13.01 25.71 19.31
N LEU A 102 12.30 25.75 18.18
CA LEU A 102 12.84 26.32 16.95
C LEU A 102 12.96 27.86 17.05
N THR A 103 12.06 28.53 17.75
CA THR A 103 12.21 29.97 18.01
C THR A 103 13.33 30.27 18.99
N GLU A 104 13.57 29.37 19.97
CA GLU A 104 14.71 29.46 20.90
C GLU A 104 16.05 29.41 20.17
N ALA A 105 16.17 28.68 19.05
CA ALA A 105 17.39 28.59 18.25
C ALA A 105 17.93 29.93 17.74
N ASN A 106 17.11 30.98 17.74
CA ASN A 106 17.46 32.34 17.25
C ASN A 106 18.04 32.35 15.82
N SER A 107 17.55 31.45 14.97
CA SER A 107 18.02 31.19 13.59
C SER A 107 17.21 31.92 12.54
N GLY A 108 16.38 32.92 12.94
CA GLY A 108 15.39 33.55 12.06
C GLY A 108 14.02 32.84 12.08
N TRP A 109 13.88 31.71 12.77
CA TRP A 109 12.58 31.06 12.97
C TRP A 109 11.74 31.88 13.94
N THR A 110 10.53 32.23 13.51
CA THR A 110 9.62 33.11 14.26
C THR A 110 8.28 32.44 14.50
N ASN A 111 7.40 33.09 15.27
CA ASN A 111 6.04 32.65 15.52
C ASN A 111 5.12 32.59 14.28
N THR A 112 5.62 33.06 13.14
CA THR A 112 4.92 32.96 11.85
C THR A 112 5.24 31.65 11.11
N HIS A 113 6.33 30.96 11.47
CA HIS A 113 6.72 29.68 10.90
C HIS A 113 5.99 28.53 11.58
N ARG A 114 4.85 28.12 11.01
CA ARG A 114 3.93 27.16 11.64
C ARG A 114 3.89 25.80 10.97
N LEU A 115 4.42 25.69 9.75
CA LEU A 115 4.44 24.47 8.91
C LEU A 115 3.07 23.73 8.89
N ARG A 116 1.96 24.47 8.76
CA ARG A 116 0.63 23.90 8.67
C ARG A 116 0.52 22.96 7.47
N GLY A 117 -0.14 21.83 7.65
CA GLY A 117 -0.24 20.79 6.63
C GLY A 117 1.03 19.92 6.51
N VAL A 118 2.04 20.09 7.37
CA VAL A 118 3.29 19.32 7.35
C VAL A 118 3.60 18.75 8.72
N ALA A 119 3.83 17.44 8.78
CA ALA A 119 4.21 16.74 10.00
C ALA A 119 5.74 16.83 10.21
N TYR A 120 6.17 17.24 11.39
CA TYR A 120 7.59 17.44 11.68
C TYR A 120 7.93 17.22 13.15
N ILE A 121 9.22 17.03 13.40
CA ILE A 121 9.83 17.00 14.73
C ILE A 121 10.69 18.24 14.87
N ALA A 122 10.48 18.98 15.97
CA ALA A 122 11.40 20.00 16.43
C ALA A 122 12.25 19.39 17.55
N MET A 123 13.56 19.40 17.42
CA MET A 123 14.47 18.75 18.34
C MET A 123 15.58 19.69 18.78
N ARG A 124 15.93 19.64 20.07
CA ARG A 124 17.14 20.26 20.62
C ARG A 124 17.98 19.17 21.27
N LEU A 125 19.21 19.04 20.85
CA LEU A 125 20.21 18.14 21.42
C LEU A 125 21.28 18.95 22.15
N LYS A 126 21.64 18.51 23.35
CA LYS A 126 22.79 19.05 24.06
C LYS A 126 24.02 18.23 23.68
N TRP A 127 25.07 18.92 23.23
CA TRP A 127 26.28 18.26 22.83
C TRP A 127 26.98 17.55 23.99
N ASP A 128 27.37 16.32 23.77
CA ASP A 128 28.20 15.49 24.64
C ASP A 128 29.08 14.63 23.76
N ALA A 129 30.42 14.83 23.85
CA ALA A 129 31.37 14.17 22.98
C ALA A 129 31.51 12.66 23.23
N ASP A 130 31.08 12.18 24.41
CA ASP A 130 31.08 10.74 24.72
C ASP A 130 29.83 10.03 24.14
N VAL A 131 28.83 10.80 23.73
CA VAL A 131 27.55 10.30 23.24
C VAL A 131 27.36 10.53 21.74
N PHE A 132 27.72 11.72 21.24
CA PHE A 132 27.49 12.12 19.85
C PHE A 132 28.81 12.27 19.10
N SER A 133 28.98 11.56 17.99
CA SER A 133 30.12 11.74 17.07
C SER A 133 29.89 12.83 16.01
N GLY A 134 28.66 13.31 15.88
CA GLY A 134 28.21 14.30 14.92
C GLY A 134 26.70 14.55 15.03
N VAL A 135 26.08 15.08 13.98
CA VAL A 135 24.64 15.21 13.90
C VAL A 135 24.04 13.81 13.68
N PRO A 136 23.23 13.27 14.61
CA PRO A 136 22.73 11.91 14.50
C PRO A 136 21.68 11.80 13.38
N GLU A 137 21.56 10.60 12.81
CA GLU A 137 20.41 10.24 11.98
C GLU A 137 19.16 10.09 12.86
N ILE A 138 18.09 10.79 12.49
CA ILE A 138 16.84 10.81 13.28
C ILE A 138 15.79 10.07 12.49
N THR A 139 15.23 9.01 13.05
CA THR A 139 14.09 8.31 12.49
C THR A 139 12.93 8.31 13.47
N ALA A 140 11.70 8.22 12.95
CA ALA A 140 10.50 8.13 13.76
C ALA A 140 9.46 7.20 13.14
N LEU A 141 8.68 6.56 13.99
CA LEU A 141 7.53 5.77 13.57
C LEU A 141 6.32 6.70 13.40
N VAL A 142 5.86 6.81 12.15
CA VAL A 142 4.70 7.64 11.80
C VAL A 142 3.48 6.75 11.60
N ASN A 143 2.43 6.98 12.40
CA ASN A 143 1.09 6.53 12.09
C ASN A 143 0.46 7.57 11.16
N GLY A 144 0.36 7.25 9.89
CA GLY A 144 0.04 8.17 8.82
C GLY A 144 -1.36 8.76 8.87
N ARG A 145 -1.93 9.01 7.72
CA ARG A 145 -3.17 9.78 7.58
C ARG A 145 -4.38 9.12 8.22
N LYS A 146 -5.27 9.96 8.78
CA LYS A 146 -6.65 9.57 9.06
C LYS A 146 -7.43 9.59 7.75
N VAL A 147 -8.27 8.58 7.55
CA VAL A 147 -9.03 8.40 6.31
C VAL A 147 -10.51 8.21 6.59
N TYR A 148 -11.33 8.56 5.62
CA TYR A 148 -12.77 8.32 5.66
C TYR A 148 -13.08 6.85 5.40
N ASP A 149 -13.97 6.26 6.22
CA ASP A 149 -14.50 4.92 6.04
C ASP A 149 -16.00 4.99 5.71
N PRO A 150 -16.41 4.74 4.46
CA PRO A 150 -17.81 4.80 4.06
C PRO A 150 -18.68 3.78 4.81
N ARG A 151 -18.11 2.71 5.35
CA ARG A 151 -18.82 1.72 6.15
C ARG A 151 -19.27 2.27 7.51
N LYS A 152 -18.62 3.35 7.99
CA LYS A 152 -18.90 4.03 9.26
C LYS A 152 -19.71 5.32 9.11
N ASP A 153 -20.23 5.58 7.93
CA ASP A 153 -21.07 6.73 7.61
C ASP A 153 -22.50 6.28 7.29
N SER A 154 -23.44 6.53 8.21
CA SER A 154 -24.85 6.13 8.02
C SER A 154 -25.55 6.80 6.83
N THR A 155 -24.93 7.77 6.18
CA THR A 155 -25.44 8.43 4.97
C THR A 155 -24.80 7.94 3.69
N SER A 156 -23.78 7.09 3.79
CA SER A 156 -23.07 6.51 2.65
C SER A 156 -23.77 5.24 2.13
N ALA A 157 -23.68 5.01 0.83
CA ALA A 157 -24.11 3.76 0.20
C ALA A 157 -23.26 2.54 0.66
N GLY A 158 -22.05 2.80 1.19
CA GLY A 158 -21.16 1.77 1.74
C GLY A 158 -21.42 1.44 3.22
N TYR A 159 -22.42 2.02 3.87
CA TYR A 159 -22.66 1.88 5.30
C TYR A 159 -22.84 0.41 5.74
N ASP A 160 -22.11 0.05 6.80
CA ASP A 160 -22.21 -1.25 7.46
C ASP A 160 -22.54 -1.10 8.95
N SER A 161 -23.79 -1.37 9.31
CA SER A 161 -24.29 -1.25 10.68
C SER A 161 -23.62 -2.24 11.65
N SER A 162 -23.02 -3.32 11.15
CA SER A 162 -22.35 -4.34 11.99
C SER A 162 -21.07 -3.81 12.65
N LEU A 163 -20.46 -2.75 12.11
CA LEU A 163 -19.29 -2.11 12.68
C LEU A 163 -19.59 -1.25 13.92
N GLY A 164 -20.87 -1.01 14.25
CA GLY A 164 -21.29 -0.25 15.45
C GLY A 164 -20.92 1.23 15.46
N VAL A 165 -20.41 1.77 14.35
CA VAL A 165 -20.04 3.18 14.17
C VAL A 165 -20.81 3.75 12.99
N SER A 166 -21.41 4.93 13.14
CA SER A 166 -22.27 5.55 12.11
C SER A 166 -22.00 7.07 11.94
N SER A 167 -20.99 7.60 12.62
CA SER A 167 -20.79 9.04 12.80
C SER A 167 -19.77 9.68 11.86
N GLN A 168 -19.03 8.90 11.08
CA GLN A 168 -18.13 9.49 10.09
C GLN A 168 -18.91 10.23 9.00
N ARG A 169 -18.31 11.28 8.47
CA ARG A 169 -18.85 12.07 7.35
C ARG A 169 -17.72 12.46 6.41
N PHE A 170 -17.90 12.22 5.13
CA PHE A 170 -16.90 12.58 4.12
C PHE A 170 -16.58 14.08 4.13
N ALA A 171 -17.58 14.93 4.27
CA ALA A 171 -17.41 16.39 4.32
C ALA A 171 -16.82 16.92 5.63
N THR A 172 -16.57 16.06 6.64
CA THR A 172 -16.12 16.46 7.97
C THR A 172 -14.87 15.67 8.40
N PRO A 173 -13.66 16.05 7.94
CA PRO A 173 -12.43 15.29 8.19
C PRO A 173 -12.10 15.05 9.66
N SER A 174 -12.60 15.89 10.58
CA SER A 174 -12.44 15.68 12.03
C SER A 174 -13.12 14.41 12.55
N THR A 175 -14.02 13.79 11.77
CA THR A 175 -14.68 12.52 12.11
C THR A 175 -13.91 11.31 11.60
N TRP A 176 -12.89 11.51 10.76
CA TRP A 176 -12.11 10.44 10.17
C TRP A 176 -11.19 9.78 11.19
N THR A 177 -10.82 8.55 10.95
CA THR A 177 -9.98 7.79 11.87
C THR A 177 -8.76 7.23 11.16
N PHE A 178 -7.70 6.96 11.91
CA PHE A 178 -6.54 6.24 11.41
C PHE A 178 -6.95 4.85 10.92
N SER A 179 -6.42 4.45 9.77
CA SER A 179 -6.64 3.11 9.22
C SER A 179 -5.47 2.69 8.33
N VAL A 180 -5.14 1.42 8.42
CA VAL A 180 -4.19 0.73 7.54
C VAL A 180 -4.89 -0.03 6.40
N ASN A 181 -6.20 0.16 6.24
CA ASN A 181 -6.98 -0.56 5.23
C ASN A 181 -6.70 0.00 3.82
N PRO A 182 -6.21 -0.83 2.88
CA PRO A 182 -5.83 -0.37 1.54
C PRO A 182 -6.94 0.32 0.78
N SER A 183 -8.16 -0.20 0.85
CA SER A 183 -9.32 0.39 0.15
C SER A 183 -9.57 1.83 0.58
N LEU A 184 -9.49 2.08 1.88
CA LEU A 184 -9.74 3.41 2.45
C LEU A 184 -8.60 4.38 2.10
N CYS A 185 -7.35 3.90 2.12
CA CYS A 185 -6.18 4.70 1.73
C CYS A 185 -6.24 5.09 0.25
N ILE A 186 -6.59 4.15 -0.65
CA ILE A 186 -6.76 4.42 -2.09
C ILE A 186 -7.90 5.42 -2.31
N ARG A 187 -9.02 5.27 -1.60
CA ARG A 187 -10.14 6.19 -1.68
C ARG A 187 -9.76 7.61 -1.26
N ASP A 188 -9.00 7.75 -0.15
CA ASP A 188 -8.49 9.04 0.31
C ASP A 188 -7.57 9.66 -0.75
N TYR A 189 -6.61 8.90 -1.27
CA TYR A 189 -5.68 9.38 -2.29
C TYR A 189 -6.40 9.85 -3.56
N LEU A 190 -7.44 9.13 -4.02
CA LEU A 190 -8.23 9.53 -5.18
C LEU A 190 -9.06 10.80 -4.92
N SER A 191 -9.56 11.02 -3.70
CA SER A 191 -10.39 12.18 -3.37
C SER A 191 -9.62 13.39 -2.88
N ASN A 192 -8.37 13.23 -2.46
CA ASN A 192 -7.57 14.33 -1.93
C ASN A 192 -7.24 15.38 -2.99
N THR A 193 -7.51 16.65 -2.68
CA THR A 193 -7.33 17.77 -3.61
C THR A 193 -5.93 18.39 -3.57
N ARG A 194 -5.11 18.10 -2.55
CA ARG A 194 -3.78 18.67 -2.39
C ARG A 194 -2.71 17.84 -3.12
N PHE A 195 -2.71 16.54 -2.94
CA PHE A 195 -1.68 15.65 -3.47
C PHE A 195 -2.24 14.45 -4.27
N GLY A 196 -3.55 14.23 -4.22
CA GLY A 196 -4.23 13.15 -4.92
C GLY A 196 -4.92 13.61 -6.21
N LYS A 197 -5.86 12.79 -6.69
CA LYS A 197 -6.59 13.08 -7.93
C LYS A 197 -7.67 14.17 -7.79
N GLY A 198 -8.10 14.50 -6.58
CA GLY A 198 -9.12 15.51 -6.30
C GLY A 198 -10.53 15.13 -6.78
N LEU A 199 -10.85 13.84 -6.83
CA LEU A 199 -12.18 13.39 -7.28
C LEU A 199 -13.25 13.76 -6.26
N ALA A 200 -14.36 14.29 -6.74
CA ALA A 200 -15.56 14.47 -5.92
C ALA A 200 -16.08 13.10 -5.42
N GLY A 201 -16.64 13.04 -4.22
CA GLY A 201 -17.16 11.80 -3.65
C GLY A 201 -18.16 11.07 -4.55
N THR A 202 -18.93 11.80 -5.36
CA THR A 202 -19.87 11.24 -6.36
C THR A 202 -19.19 10.49 -7.53
N LYS A 203 -17.86 10.58 -7.65
CA LYS A 203 -17.06 9.86 -8.65
C LYS A 203 -16.41 8.61 -8.09
N LEU A 204 -16.67 8.28 -6.83
CA LEU A 204 -16.19 7.11 -6.12
C LEU A 204 -17.40 6.28 -5.64
N ASP A 205 -17.40 5.00 -5.95
CA ASP A 205 -18.45 4.06 -5.53
C ASP A 205 -18.22 3.63 -4.08
N ASP A 206 -18.82 4.33 -3.13
CA ASP A 206 -18.67 4.05 -1.71
C ASP A 206 -19.11 2.63 -1.31
N SER A 207 -20.06 2.02 -2.03
CA SER A 207 -20.47 0.64 -1.81
C SER A 207 -19.35 -0.33 -2.19
N ALA A 208 -18.73 -0.12 -3.36
CA ALA A 208 -17.61 -0.95 -3.81
C ALA A 208 -16.37 -0.76 -2.93
N PHE A 209 -16.01 0.49 -2.56
CA PHE A 209 -14.92 0.77 -1.64
C PHE A 209 -15.16 0.16 -0.25
N GLY A 210 -16.39 0.22 0.27
CA GLY A 210 -16.78 -0.42 1.52
C GLY A 210 -16.66 -1.94 1.48
N SER A 211 -17.13 -2.57 0.40
CA SER A 211 -16.99 -4.00 0.17
C SER A 211 -15.51 -4.42 0.07
N ALA A 212 -14.71 -3.69 -0.70
CA ALA A 212 -13.28 -3.93 -0.82
C ALA A 212 -12.55 -3.76 0.53
N ALA A 213 -12.97 -2.79 1.34
CA ALA A 213 -12.43 -2.60 2.68
C ALA A 213 -12.73 -3.79 3.60
N THR A 214 -13.93 -4.36 3.50
CA THR A 214 -14.31 -5.57 4.23
C THR A 214 -13.49 -6.78 3.77
N ASP A 215 -13.22 -6.89 2.47
CA ASP A 215 -12.37 -7.94 1.91
C ASP A 215 -10.92 -7.84 2.43
N CYS A 216 -10.37 -6.61 2.54
CA CYS A 216 -9.03 -6.39 3.10
C CYS A 216 -8.96 -6.70 4.60
N ASP A 217 -10.03 -6.45 5.35
CA ASP A 217 -10.11 -6.69 6.80
C ASP A 217 -10.35 -8.16 7.17
N VAL A 218 -10.55 -9.06 6.19
CA VAL A 218 -10.61 -10.51 6.45
C VAL A 218 -9.34 -10.95 7.16
N THR A 219 -9.50 -11.70 8.24
CA THR A 219 -8.36 -12.23 8.99
C THR A 219 -8.07 -13.67 8.59
N THR A 220 -6.79 -14.00 8.48
CA THR A 220 -6.33 -15.36 8.17
C THR A 220 -5.06 -15.69 8.95
N SER A 221 -4.80 -16.97 9.17
CA SER A 221 -3.53 -17.48 9.65
C SER A 221 -2.67 -17.84 8.43
N PHE A 222 -1.53 -17.21 8.28
CA PHE A 222 -0.63 -17.43 7.14
C PHE A 222 0.31 -18.63 7.34
N TYR A 223 0.44 -19.15 8.58
CA TYR A 223 1.22 -20.34 8.89
C TYR A 223 0.57 -21.14 10.03
N SER A 224 0.94 -22.41 10.14
CA SER A 224 0.36 -23.31 11.14
C SER A 224 0.72 -22.86 12.56
N GLY A 225 -0.31 -22.61 13.38
CA GLY A 225 -0.12 -22.10 14.76
C GLY A 225 0.03 -20.59 14.85
N GLY A 226 0.09 -19.87 13.74
CA GLY A 226 0.17 -18.41 13.72
C GLY A 226 -1.11 -17.72 14.15
N SER A 227 -0.98 -16.56 14.76
CA SER A 227 -2.12 -15.69 15.06
C SER A 227 -2.78 -15.21 13.77
N ALA A 228 -4.10 -15.08 13.78
CA ALA A 228 -4.82 -14.49 12.66
C ALA A 228 -4.48 -13.00 12.52
N SER A 229 -4.09 -12.60 11.32
CA SER A 229 -3.84 -11.20 10.95
C SER A 229 -4.68 -10.80 9.75
N LYS A 230 -4.83 -9.50 9.51
CA LYS A 230 -5.56 -9.00 8.33
C LYS A 230 -4.90 -9.47 7.05
N LEU A 231 -5.73 -9.71 6.05
CA LEU A 231 -5.29 -10.15 4.74
C LEU A 231 -4.40 -9.11 4.06
N PHE A 232 -4.76 -7.83 4.16
CA PHE A 232 -3.99 -6.73 3.58
C PHE A 232 -3.95 -5.53 4.52
N ASP A 233 -2.74 -5.00 4.71
CA ASP A 233 -2.47 -3.74 5.37
C ASP A 233 -1.69 -2.82 4.42
N MET A 234 -2.04 -1.55 4.39
CA MET A 234 -1.37 -0.50 3.63
C MET A 234 -0.42 0.27 4.54
N ASN A 235 0.87 0.10 4.32
CA ASN A 235 1.93 0.82 5.02
C ASN A 235 2.83 1.52 4.00
N ALA A 236 2.29 2.54 3.34
CA ALA A 236 2.87 3.17 2.16
C ALA A 236 3.53 4.50 2.47
N VAL A 237 4.67 4.76 1.83
CA VAL A 237 5.26 6.08 1.64
C VAL A 237 5.16 6.41 0.16
N LEU A 238 4.30 7.35 -0.20
CA LEU A 238 4.08 7.78 -1.57
C LEU A 238 4.86 9.06 -1.82
N GLN A 239 5.61 9.10 -2.90
CA GLN A 239 6.37 10.28 -3.29
C GLN A 239 5.45 11.26 -4.04
N THR A 240 5.59 12.56 -3.74
CA THR A 240 4.77 13.59 -4.40
C THR A 240 5.31 14.00 -5.78
N ASP A 241 6.50 13.59 -6.14
CA ASP A 241 7.10 13.75 -7.47
C ASP A 241 6.80 12.59 -8.43
N ASP A 242 6.33 11.44 -7.93
CA ASP A 242 5.78 10.37 -8.74
C ASP A 242 4.41 10.76 -9.32
N THR A 243 4.07 10.17 -10.47
CA THR A 243 2.75 10.40 -11.06
C THR A 243 1.63 9.79 -10.23
N LEU A 244 0.43 10.38 -10.30
CA LEU A 244 -0.75 9.83 -9.63
C LEU A 244 -1.02 8.38 -10.04
N PHE A 245 -0.75 8.04 -11.29
CA PHE A 245 -0.96 6.70 -11.81
C PHE A 245 0.01 5.69 -11.18
N GLU A 246 1.30 6.02 -11.09
CA GLU A 246 2.32 5.18 -10.44
C GLU A 246 1.98 4.94 -8.98
N ASN A 247 1.66 6.00 -8.23
CA ASN A 247 1.24 5.87 -6.83
C ASN A 247 0.01 4.97 -6.65
N VAL A 248 -1.01 5.14 -7.51
CA VAL A 248 -2.20 4.27 -7.46
C VAL A 248 -1.86 2.83 -7.81
N GLN A 249 -1.00 2.58 -8.81
CA GLN A 249 -0.57 1.23 -9.16
C GLN A 249 0.15 0.54 -8.00
N ILE A 250 1.07 1.23 -7.33
CA ILE A 250 1.79 0.72 -6.15
C ILE A 250 0.80 0.35 -5.04
N MET A 251 -0.20 1.21 -4.78
CA MET A 251 -1.22 0.93 -3.77
C MET A 251 -2.09 -0.28 -4.13
N LEU A 252 -2.50 -0.40 -5.39
CA LEU A 252 -3.30 -1.52 -5.89
C LEU A 252 -2.55 -2.85 -5.82
N MET A 253 -1.25 -2.85 -6.15
CA MET A 253 -0.42 -4.06 -6.05
C MET A 253 -0.36 -4.60 -4.63
N GLY A 254 -0.26 -3.74 -3.63
CA GLY A 254 -0.17 -4.12 -2.21
C GLY A 254 -1.42 -4.81 -1.65
N CYS A 255 -2.55 -4.74 -2.33
CA CYS A 255 -3.80 -5.40 -1.93
C CYS A 255 -4.41 -6.28 -3.03
N ARG A 256 -3.68 -6.59 -4.09
CA ARG A 256 -4.23 -7.27 -5.27
C ARG A 256 -5.51 -6.59 -5.78
N GLY A 257 -5.52 -5.25 -5.72
CA GLY A 257 -6.67 -4.44 -6.12
C GLY A 257 -6.65 -4.11 -7.61
N PHE A 258 -7.83 -3.86 -8.16
CA PHE A 258 -7.99 -3.23 -9.46
C PHE A 258 -9.14 -2.21 -9.38
N LEU A 259 -9.05 -1.18 -10.22
CA LEU A 259 -9.88 0.02 -10.14
C LEU A 259 -10.72 0.19 -11.43
N PRO A 260 -11.82 -0.56 -11.60
CA PRO A 260 -12.71 -0.39 -12.73
C PRO A 260 -13.29 1.03 -12.79
N TYR A 261 -13.35 1.57 -14.00
CA TYR A 261 -14.04 2.83 -14.27
C TYR A 261 -15.24 2.54 -15.15
N ASN A 262 -16.42 2.72 -14.62
CA ASN A 262 -17.67 2.47 -15.33
C ASN A 262 -18.66 3.62 -15.13
N GLN A 263 -19.29 4.08 -16.19
CA GLN A 263 -20.31 5.15 -16.19
C GLN A 263 -19.87 6.43 -15.45
N GLY A 264 -18.57 6.77 -15.50
CA GLY A 264 -18.03 7.98 -14.88
C GLY A 264 -17.70 7.85 -13.39
N VAL A 265 -17.73 6.63 -12.84
CA VAL A 265 -17.46 6.34 -11.42
C VAL A 265 -16.35 5.29 -11.30
N TYR A 266 -15.45 5.49 -10.36
CA TYR A 266 -14.42 4.53 -9.99
C TYR A 266 -14.93 3.59 -8.90
N SER A 267 -14.75 2.30 -9.09
CA SER A 267 -15.01 1.25 -8.11
C SER A 267 -13.70 0.55 -7.75
N LEU A 268 -13.52 0.12 -6.52
CA LEU A 268 -12.39 -0.71 -6.13
C LEU A 268 -12.86 -2.16 -5.94
N ARG A 269 -12.09 -3.09 -6.49
CA ARG A 269 -12.32 -4.52 -6.29
C ARG A 269 -11.01 -5.20 -5.88
N ILE A 270 -11.11 -6.14 -4.96
CA ILE A 270 -9.99 -7.01 -4.56
C ILE A 270 -10.05 -8.30 -5.37
N ASP A 271 -8.91 -8.72 -5.88
CA ASP A 271 -8.74 -10.00 -6.58
C ASP A 271 -8.78 -11.15 -5.56
N LYS A 272 -9.89 -11.88 -5.57
CA LYS A 272 -10.21 -12.97 -4.65
C LYS A 272 -11.06 -14.04 -5.33
N SER A 273 -11.25 -15.17 -4.66
CA SER A 273 -12.21 -16.17 -5.14
C SER A 273 -13.61 -15.58 -5.23
N ARG A 274 -14.26 -15.78 -6.39
CA ARG A 274 -15.62 -15.31 -6.70
C ARG A 274 -16.45 -16.43 -7.31
N SER A 275 -17.75 -16.38 -7.06
CA SER A 275 -18.71 -17.26 -7.70
C SER A 275 -18.98 -16.81 -9.14
N VAL A 276 -19.34 -17.76 -10.00
CA VAL A 276 -19.79 -17.50 -11.36
C VAL A 276 -21.08 -16.69 -11.32
N VAL A 277 -21.11 -15.58 -12.06
CA VAL A 277 -22.27 -14.68 -12.14
C VAL A 277 -23.07 -14.83 -13.45
N TYR A 278 -22.46 -15.36 -14.50
CA TYR A 278 -23.10 -15.56 -15.80
C TYR A 278 -22.46 -16.73 -16.55
N ALA A 279 -23.28 -17.41 -17.39
CA ALA A 279 -22.85 -18.51 -18.24
C ALA A 279 -23.06 -18.14 -19.72
N PHE A 280 -21.98 -18.09 -20.49
CA PHE A 280 -22.06 -17.90 -21.95
C PHE A 280 -22.13 -19.24 -22.64
N THR A 281 -23.09 -19.36 -23.57
CA THR A 281 -23.31 -20.52 -24.42
C THR A 281 -23.30 -20.10 -25.90
N VAL A 282 -23.40 -21.04 -26.80
CA VAL A 282 -23.51 -20.75 -28.24
C VAL A 282 -24.70 -19.85 -28.60
N ASP A 283 -25.70 -19.77 -27.74
CA ASP A 283 -26.90 -18.97 -28.02
C ASP A 283 -26.69 -17.47 -27.83
N ASN A 284 -25.73 -17.10 -26.96
CA ASN A 284 -25.39 -15.68 -26.67
C ASN A 284 -24.00 -15.27 -27.11
N ILE A 285 -23.21 -16.21 -27.67
CA ILE A 285 -21.95 -15.92 -28.33
C ILE A 285 -22.18 -15.65 -29.81
N ILE A 286 -21.71 -14.53 -30.31
CA ILE A 286 -21.87 -14.09 -31.70
C ILE A 286 -20.56 -14.38 -32.45
N GLY A 287 -20.68 -15.23 -33.47
CA GLY A 287 -19.50 -15.60 -34.29
C GLY A 287 -18.58 -16.63 -33.64
N GLY A 288 -17.27 -16.47 -33.81
CA GLY A 288 -16.26 -17.41 -33.32
C GLY A 288 -15.62 -16.99 -31.98
N ILE A 289 -14.97 -17.94 -31.35
CA ILE A 289 -14.13 -17.73 -30.17
C ILE A 289 -12.67 -17.57 -30.62
N SER A 290 -11.99 -16.54 -30.15
CA SER A 290 -10.53 -16.40 -30.29
C SER A 290 -9.85 -16.86 -29.01
N ILE A 291 -8.95 -17.83 -29.14
CA ILE A 291 -8.23 -18.39 -28.01
C ILE A 291 -6.74 -18.11 -28.21
N THR A 292 -6.10 -17.49 -27.25
CA THR A 292 -4.67 -17.21 -27.23
C THR A 292 -4.05 -17.74 -25.95
N GLY A 293 -2.86 -18.35 -26.06
CA GLY A 293 -2.03 -18.67 -24.91
C GLY A 293 -1.15 -17.50 -24.53
N GLU A 294 -0.77 -17.42 -23.28
CA GLU A 294 0.23 -16.45 -22.82
C GLU A 294 1.60 -16.75 -23.44
N SER A 295 2.41 -15.72 -23.68
CA SER A 295 3.79 -15.91 -24.13
C SER A 295 4.62 -16.63 -23.06
N LYS A 296 5.53 -17.51 -23.49
CA LYS A 296 6.48 -18.17 -22.58
C LYS A 296 7.38 -17.16 -21.83
N GLU A 297 7.56 -15.97 -22.38
CA GLU A 297 8.35 -14.90 -21.75
C GLU A 297 7.68 -14.34 -20.48
N ASN A 298 6.36 -14.45 -20.38
CA ASN A 298 5.60 -14.00 -19.22
C ASN A 298 5.36 -15.10 -18.18
N LYS A 299 5.86 -16.33 -18.45
CA LYS A 299 5.72 -17.46 -17.55
C LYS A 299 6.94 -17.54 -16.63
N PHE A 300 6.70 -17.65 -15.35
CA PHE A 300 7.75 -17.85 -14.36
C PHE A 300 7.36 -18.95 -13.36
N ASN A 301 8.35 -19.51 -12.68
CA ASN A 301 8.19 -20.59 -11.71
C ASN A 301 8.78 -20.26 -10.34
N ARG A 302 9.36 -19.06 -10.19
CA ARG A 302 9.76 -18.47 -8.92
C ARG A 302 9.53 -16.97 -8.96
N ILE A 303 9.06 -16.43 -7.83
CA ILE A 303 8.88 -15.00 -7.67
C ILE A 303 9.56 -14.56 -6.37
N ASN A 304 10.34 -13.48 -6.45
CA ASN A 304 10.93 -12.81 -5.30
C ASN A 304 10.21 -11.48 -5.12
N VAL A 305 9.79 -11.21 -3.90
CA VAL A 305 9.12 -9.96 -3.53
C VAL A 305 10.01 -9.20 -2.58
N LYS A 306 10.33 -7.96 -2.92
CA LYS A 306 11.01 -7.02 -2.02
C LYS A 306 9.98 -6.15 -1.32
N PHE A 307 10.13 -5.96 -0.02
CA PHE A 307 9.24 -5.16 0.81
C PHE A 307 10.00 -4.60 2.01
N ALA A 308 9.39 -3.67 2.76
CA ALA A 308 9.99 -3.13 3.99
C ALA A 308 9.36 -3.83 5.19
N ASN A 309 10.14 -4.67 5.89
CA ASN A 309 9.63 -5.57 6.92
C ASN A 309 9.51 -4.89 8.29
N SER A 310 8.28 -4.82 8.81
CA SER A 310 8.02 -4.24 10.13
C SER A 310 8.63 -5.02 11.30
N ALA A 311 8.96 -6.30 11.12
CA ALA A 311 9.61 -7.12 12.14
C ALA A 311 11.10 -6.79 12.33
N ILE A 312 11.71 -6.06 11.39
CA ILE A 312 13.09 -5.58 11.42
C ILE A 312 13.15 -4.07 11.20
N ASP A 313 12.31 -3.32 11.89
CA ASP A 313 12.25 -1.85 11.85
C ASP A 313 12.10 -1.24 10.45
N TYR A 314 11.31 -1.89 9.59
CA TYR A 314 11.06 -1.46 8.20
C TYR A 314 12.30 -1.46 7.30
N GLN A 315 13.33 -2.21 7.66
CA GLN A 315 14.45 -2.46 6.76
C GLN A 315 13.99 -3.26 5.52
N PRO A 316 14.67 -3.10 4.38
CA PRO A 316 14.40 -3.88 3.18
C PRO A 316 14.59 -5.38 3.43
N ASP A 317 13.60 -6.18 3.05
CA ASP A 317 13.59 -7.64 3.15
C ASP A 317 13.00 -8.26 1.88
N SER A 318 13.09 -9.58 1.74
CA SER A 318 12.57 -10.31 0.60
C SER A 318 11.84 -11.58 1.00
N ALA A 319 10.70 -11.82 0.36
CA ALA A 319 9.96 -13.07 0.42
C ALA A 319 10.04 -13.77 -0.94
N THR A 320 10.22 -15.09 -0.93
CA THR A 320 10.28 -15.91 -2.16
C THR A 320 9.15 -16.93 -2.14
N TRP A 321 8.53 -17.18 -3.29
CA TRP A 321 7.59 -18.27 -3.47
C TRP A 321 7.79 -18.93 -4.84
N PRO A 322 7.71 -20.29 -4.98
CA PRO A 322 7.58 -21.30 -3.92
C PRO A 322 8.82 -21.37 -3.02
N ASP A 323 8.62 -21.97 -1.82
CA ASP A 323 9.73 -22.20 -0.91
C ASP A 323 10.71 -23.21 -1.54
N ALA A 324 12.00 -22.98 -1.33
CA ALA A 324 13.05 -23.85 -1.85
C ALA A 324 12.90 -25.29 -1.34
N GLY A 325 12.94 -26.25 -2.25
CA GLY A 325 12.77 -27.68 -1.93
C GLY A 325 11.31 -28.11 -1.74
N SER A 326 10.34 -27.24 -1.95
CA SER A 326 8.91 -27.59 -1.86
C SER A 326 8.46 -28.46 -3.05
N THR A 327 7.33 -29.12 -2.87
CA THR A 327 6.68 -29.91 -3.93
C THR A 327 6.26 -29.01 -5.09
N GLU A 328 5.74 -27.80 -4.79
CA GLU A 328 5.34 -26.81 -5.79
C GLU A 328 6.54 -26.37 -6.65
N GLU A 329 7.69 -26.07 -6.03
CA GLU A 329 8.90 -25.73 -6.78
C GLU A 329 9.29 -26.85 -7.75
N SER A 330 9.34 -28.09 -7.25
CA SER A 330 9.70 -29.26 -8.05
C SER A 330 8.73 -29.50 -9.21
N THR A 331 7.43 -29.29 -8.97
CA THR A 331 6.37 -29.43 -9.97
C THR A 331 6.54 -28.39 -11.08
N PHE A 332 6.68 -27.11 -10.71
CA PHE A 332 6.80 -26.02 -11.67
C PHE A 332 8.10 -26.12 -12.48
N LEU A 333 9.22 -26.51 -11.85
CA LEU A 333 10.46 -26.75 -12.56
C LEU A 333 10.32 -27.90 -13.57
N ALA A 334 9.65 -28.99 -13.20
CA ALA A 334 9.42 -30.12 -14.11
C ALA A 334 8.56 -29.72 -15.32
N GLU A 335 7.50 -28.94 -15.10
CA GLU A 335 6.64 -28.41 -16.16
C GLU A 335 7.38 -27.47 -17.14
N ASP A 336 8.41 -26.77 -16.66
CA ASP A 336 9.23 -25.83 -17.44
C ASP A 336 10.56 -26.44 -17.91
N GLY A 337 10.64 -27.78 -17.94
CA GLY A 337 11.80 -28.52 -18.46
C GLY A 337 13.06 -28.37 -17.60
N GLY A 338 12.92 -28.14 -16.31
CA GLY A 338 14.02 -27.95 -15.36
C GLY A 338 14.65 -26.55 -15.39
N THR A 339 14.09 -25.62 -16.17
CA THR A 339 14.61 -24.26 -16.28
C THR A 339 14.03 -23.37 -15.20
N LEU A 340 14.88 -22.69 -14.42
CA LEU A 340 14.45 -21.70 -13.43
C LEU A 340 14.10 -20.38 -14.12
N LEU A 341 12.83 -19.98 -14.01
CA LEU A 341 12.29 -18.73 -14.54
C LEU A 341 11.88 -17.84 -13.35
N VAL A 342 12.66 -16.82 -13.07
CA VAL A 342 12.48 -15.95 -11.90
C VAL A 342 11.86 -14.64 -12.32
N SER A 343 10.87 -14.16 -11.54
CA SER A 343 10.36 -12.78 -11.60
C SER A 343 10.62 -12.07 -10.28
N ASP A 344 11.11 -10.84 -10.36
CA ASP A 344 11.31 -9.98 -9.19
C ASP A 344 10.25 -8.88 -9.19
N ILE A 345 9.52 -8.75 -8.09
CA ILE A 345 8.54 -7.69 -7.87
C ILE A 345 8.84 -6.92 -6.60
N GLU A 346 8.29 -5.73 -6.50
CA GLU A 346 8.47 -4.83 -5.37
C GLU A 346 7.11 -4.45 -4.81
N LEU A 347 6.94 -4.58 -3.49
CA LEU A 347 5.73 -4.21 -2.76
C LEU A 347 6.07 -3.18 -1.67
N PRO A 348 6.34 -1.92 -2.04
CA PRO A 348 6.74 -0.89 -1.08
C PRO A 348 5.64 -0.52 -0.07
N THR A 349 4.41 -0.92 -0.34
CA THR A 349 3.25 -0.70 0.53
C THR A 349 3.01 -1.83 1.53
N CYS A 350 3.67 -2.98 1.36
CA CYS A 350 3.58 -4.13 2.26
C CYS A 350 4.66 -4.05 3.33
N SER A 351 4.33 -4.43 4.56
CA SER A 351 5.29 -4.52 5.67
C SER A 351 5.25 -5.86 6.41
N ASN A 352 4.53 -6.85 5.87
CA ASN A 352 4.39 -8.16 6.46
C ASN A 352 4.91 -9.24 5.50
N TYR A 353 5.87 -10.04 5.96
CA TYR A 353 6.47 -11.13 5.19
C TYR A 353 5.43 -12.10 4.61
N TYR A 354 4.47 -12.51 5.43
CA TYR A 354 3.49 -13.51 5.01
C TYR A 354 2.50 -12.97 3.98
N VAL A 355 2.12 -11.70 4.08
CA VAL A 355 1.29 -11.03 3.10
C VAL A 355 2.05 -10.88 1.77
N ALA A 356 3.32 -10.48 1.81
CA ALA A 356 4.17 -10.39 0.63
C ALA A 356 4.30 -11.75 -0.07
N ARG A 357 4.54 -12.83 0.70
CA ARG A 357 4.61 -14.21 0.21
C ARG A 357 3.28 -14.69 -0.39
N ASP A 358 2.13 -14.36 0.22
CA ASP A 358 0.82 -14.73 -0.33
C ASP A 358 0.51 -14.00 -1.65
N ILE A 359 0.85 -12.72 -1.73
CA ILE A 359 0.74 -11.96 -2.99
C ILE A 359 1.60 -12.59 -4.09
N ALA A 360 2.86 -12.94 -3.78
CA ALA A 360 3.77 -13.66 -4.68
C ALA A 360 3.14 -14.95 -5.18
N ARG A 361 2.59 -15.75 -4.28
CA ARG A 361 1.93 -17.02 -4.58
C ARG A 361 0.77 -16.84 -5.57
N VAL A 362 -0.11 -15.90 -5.31
CA VAL A 362 -1.27 -15.67 -6.19
C VAL A 362 -0.82 -15.17 -7.56
N ILE A 363 0.13 -14.25 -7.64
CA ILE A 363 0.67 -13.72 -8.90
C ILE A 363 1.31 -14.85 -9.72
N LEU A 364 2.14 -15.70 -9.09
CA LEU A 364 2.78 -16.80 -9.79
C LEU A 364 1.77 -17.82 -10.31
N ARG A 365 0.85 -18.30 -9.48
CA ARG A 365 -0.19 -19.24 -9.89
C ARG A 365 -1.05 -18.66 -11.01
N ARG A 366 -1.40 -17.36 -10.96
CA ARG A 366 -2.14 -16.67 -11.99
C ARG A 366 -1.36 -16.60 -13.33
N SER A 367 -0.04 -16.39 -13.30
CA SER A 367 0.79 -16.39 -14.51
C SER A 367 0.85 -17.74 -15.21
N ARG A 368 0.54 -18.82 -14.48
CA ARG A 368 0.49 -20.19 -15.04
C ARG A 368 -0.88 -20.54 -15.61
N ASN A 369 -1.96 -19.83 -15.24
CA ASN A 369 -3.28 -19.91 -15.85
C ASN A 369 -3.32 -18.98 -17.07
N ALA A 370 -2.73 -19.45 -18.17
CA ALA A 370 -2.29 -18.61 -19.27
C ALA A 370 -3.26 -18.56 -20.47
N LEU A 371 -4.50 -19.05 -20.30
CA LEU A 371 -5.45 -19.07 -21.40
C LEU A 371 -6.26 -17.79 -21.45
N ARG A 372 -6.15 -17.03 -22.54
CA ARG A 372 -7.00 -15.88 -22.84
C ARG A 372 -8.04 -16.25 -23.88
N CYS A 373 -9.25 -15.75 -23.70
CA CYS A 373 -10.35 -15.98 -24.61
C CYS A 373 -11.02 -14.62 -24.94
N SER A 374 -11.19 -14.34 -26.23
CA SER A 374 -11.97 -13.19 -26.67
C SER A 374 -13.22 -13.67 -27.39
N ILE A 375 -14.38 -13.14 -26.95
CA ILE A 375 -15.70 -13.47 -27.51
C ILE A 375 -16.48 -12.19 -27.76
N GLN A 376 -17.31 -12.22 -28.80
CA GLN A 376 -18.36 -11.25 -29.01
C GLN A 376 -19.68 -11.83 -28.53
N VAL A 377 -20.45 -11.06 -27.77
CA VAL A 377 -21.66 -11.52 -27.10
C VAL A 377 -22.81 -10.52 -27.24
N THR A 378 -24.00 -10.93 -26.92
CA THR A 378 -25.16 -10.06 -26.88
C THR A 378 -25.05 -8.97 -25.80
N SER A 379 -25.94 -7.96 -25.84
CA SER A 379 -25.96 -6.86 -24.87
C SER A 379 -26.20 -7.29 -23.42
N GLU A 380 -26.52 -8.54 -23.17
CA GLU A 380 -26.66 -9.11 -21.82
C GLU A 380 -25.36 -8.99 -20.99
N ALA A 381 -24.22 -8.94 -21.67
CA ALA A 381 -22.92 -8.71 -21.02
C ALA A 381 -22.79 -7.33 -20.34
N LEU A 382 -23.66 -6.37 -20.60
CA LEU A 382 -23.66 -5.05 -19.94
C LEU A 382 -23.99 -5.13 -18.44
N GLN A 383 -24.57 -6.23 -17.96
CA GLN A 383 -24.76 -6.47 -16.53
C GLN A 383 -23.47 -6.85 -15.79
N LEU A 384 -22.44 -7.25 -16.53
CA LEU A 384 -21.15 -7.68 -15.98
C LEU A 384 -20.26 -6.48 -15.66
N SER A 385 -19.32 -6.72 -14.80
CA SER A 385 -18.24 -5.79 -14.47
C SER A 385 -16.88 -6.48 -14.62
N VAL A 386 -15.84 -5.69 -14.86
CA VAL A 386 -14.45 -6.20 -14.85
C VAL A 386 -14.16 -6.87 -13.50
N GLY A 387 -13.57 -8.06 -13.56
CA GLY A 387 -13.29 -8.91 -12.39
C GLY A 387 -14.42 -9.89 -12.03
N ASP A 388 -15.56 -9.87 -12.70
CA ASP A 388 -16.58 -10.90 -12.54
C ASP A 388 -16.11 -12.23 -13.14
N VAL A 389 -16.60 -13.33 -12.58
CA VAL A 389 -16.32 -14.68 -13.06
C VAL A 389 -17.51 -15.18 -13.86
N VAL A 390 -17.24 -15.63 -15.07
CA VAL A 390 -18.21 -16.18 -16.00
C VAL A 390 -17.79 -17.58 -16.43
N THR A 391 -18.73 -18.38 -16.92
CA THR A 391 -18.37 -19.63 -17.60
C THR A 391 -18.61 -19.52 -19.10
N VAL A 392 -17.81 -20.25 -19.87
CA VAL A 392 -17.97 -20.39 -21.31
C VAL A 392 -18.19 -21.85 -21.64
N ASN A 393 -19.35 -22.14 -22.28
CA ASN A 393 -19.69 -23.45 -22.80
C ASN A 393 -19.72 -23.39 -24.33
N HIS A 394 -18.76 -24.06 -24.97
CA HIS A 394 -18.66 -24.05 -26.43
C HIS A 394 -18.11 -25.37 -26.98
N PRO A 395 -18.73 -25.96 -28.02
CA PRO A 395 -18.38 -27.28 -28.52
C PRO A 395 -17.02 -27.34 -29.21
N THR A 396 -16.59 -26.26 -29.91
CA THR A 396 -15.35 -26.32 -30.71
C THR A 396 -14.10 -26.54 -29.85
N PRO A 397 -13.85 -25.79 -28.74
CA PRO A 397 -12.77 -26.13 -27.81
C PRO A 397 -13.17 -27.22 -26.80
N ALA A 398 -14.36 -27.80 -26.95
CA ALA A 398 -14.91 -28.80 -26.03
C ALA A 398 -14.98 -28.31 -24.57
N TRP A 399 -15.34 -27.05 -24.35
CA TRP A 399 -15.50 -26.48 -23.02
C TRP A 399 -16.91 -26.74 -22.49
N GLY A 400 -16.98 -27.40 -21.34
CA GLY A 400 -18.20 -27.55 -20.54
C GLY A 400 -18.08 -26.64 -19.31
N ASP A 401 -18.70 -25.45 -19.38
CA ASP A 401 -18.72 -24.46 -18.28
C ASP A 401 -17.33 -24.09 -17.76
N LYS A 402 -16.35 -23.88 -18.67
CA LYS A 402 -15.00 -23.46 -18.30
C LYS A 402 -15.03 -22.06 -17.70
N PRO A 403 -14.48 -21.85 -16.48
CA PRO A 403 -14.52 -20.56 -15.80
C PRO A 403 -13.48 -19.60 -16.35
N PHE A 404 -13.89 -18.34 -16.47
CA PHE A 404 -13.04 -17.21 -16.87
C PHE A 404 -13.35 -15.98 -16.01
N GLN A 405 -12.36 -15.12 -15.82
CA GLN A 405 -12.52 -13.80 -15.25
C GLN A 405 -12.60 -12.77 -16.37
N VAL A 406 -13.52 -11.84 -16.27
CA VAL A 406 -13.69 -10.73 -17.20
C VAL A 406 -12.56 -9.71 -16.98
N GLU A 407 -11.70 -9.50 -18.00
CA GLU A 407 -10.64 -8.49 -17.99
C GLU A 407 -11.08 -7.17 -18.62
N GLU A 408 -11.85 -7.26 -19.72
CA GLU A 408 -12.31 -6.08 -20.45
C GLU A 408 -13.72 -6.31 -21.01
N ILE A 409 -14.51 -5.25 -21.03
CA ILE A 409 -15.84 -5.20 -21.66
C ILE A 409 -15.87 -3.98 -22.56
N THR A 410 -16.05 -4.20 -23.86
CA THR A 410 -16.20 -3.13 -24.85
C THR A 410 -17.59 -3.19 -25.48
N LEU A 411 -18.37 -2.11 -25.36
CA LEU A 411 -19.66 -1.97 -26.04
C LEU A 411 -19.40 -1.53 -27.49
N ASN A 412 -19.89 -2.32 -28.44
CA ASN A 412 -19.79 -2.03 -29.86
C ASN A 412 -20.96 -1.15 -30.35
N TYR A 413 -20.78 -0.47 -31.49
CA TYR A 413 -21.79 0.41 -32.07
C TYR A 413 -23.09 -0.33 -32.53
N ASP A 414 -22.98 -1.62 -32.79
CA ASP A 414 -24.13 -2.48 -33.16
C ASP A 414 -24.90 -3.03 -31.96
N GLY A 415 -24.54 -2.60 -30.74
CA GLY A 415 -25.17 -3.01 -29.50
C GLY A 415 -24.70 -4.36 -28.97
N THR A 416 -23.68 -4.98 -29.60
CA THR A 416 -23.03 -6.18 -29.08
C THR A 416 -21.93 -5.79 -28.09
N CYS A 417 -21.42 -6.75 -27.31
CA CYS A 417 -20.29 -6.54 -26.42
C CYS A 417 -19.12 -7.46 -26.82
N SER A 418 -17.90 -6.91 -26.84
CA SER A 418 -16.68 -7.67 -26.92
C SER A 418 -16.09 -7.88 -25.53
N LEU A 419 -15.82 -9.12 -25.17
CA LEU A 419 -15.22 -9.50 -23.89
C LEU A 419 -13.82 -10.04 -24.07
N ALA A 420 -12.87 -9.56 -23.27
CA ALA A 420 -11.60 -10.21 -23.03
C ALA A 420 -11.67 -10.97 -21.70
N LEU A 421 -11.38 -12.25 -21.76
CA LEU A 421 -11.54 -13.19 -20.64
C LEU A 421 -10.19 -13.86 -20.36
N LEU A 422 -9.81 -13.94 -19.08
CA LEU A 422 -8.66 -14.68 -18.60
C LEU A 422 -9.12 -15.96 -17.89
N GLU A 423 -8.45 -17.07 -18.12
CA GLU A 423 -8.72 -18.34 -17.44
C GLU A 423 -8.75 -18.14 -15.92
N TYR A 424 -9.77 -18.67 -15.28
CA TYR A 424 -9.98 -18.52 -13.84
C TYR A 424 -9.92 -19.87 -13.14
N ASP A 425 -9.16 -19.90 -12.05
CA ASP A 425 -9.11 -21.03 -11.13
C ASP A 425 -9.23 -20.50 -9.69
N SER A 426 -10.30 -20.86 -9.01
CA SER A 426 -10.55 -20.43 -7.64
C SER A 426 -9.54 -20.99 -6.64
N SER A 427 -8.86 -22.09 -6.96
CA SER A 427 -7.88 -22.73 -6.07
C SER A 427 -6.64 -21.87 -5.82
N ILE A 428 -6.32 -20.94 -6.74
CA ILE A 428 -5.20 -20.02 -6.57
C ILE A 428 -5.34 -19.12 -5.34
N TYR A 429 -6.56 -18.87 -4.89
CA TYR A 429 -6.86 -18.01 -3.73
C TYR A 429 -6.93 -18.78 -2.40
N THR A 430 -6.79 -20.09 -2.41
CA THR A 430 -6.73 -20.87 -1.18
C THR A 430 -5.45 -20.54 -0.44
N TYR A 431 -5.55 -20.09 0.81
CA TYR A 431 -4.39 -19.72 1.62
C TYR A 431 -3.50 -20.93 1.85
N ASP A 432 -2.20 -20.68 1.71
CA ASP A 432 -1.18 -21.66 2.02
C ASP A 432 -0.77 -21.50 3.49
N THR A 433 -1.17 -22.46 4.31
CA THR A 433 -0.81 -22.51 5.73
C THR A 433 0.44 -23.35 5.99
N SER A 434 1.14 -23.79 4.94
CA SER A 434 2.37 -24.58 5.04
C SER A 434 3.62 -23.73 5.29
N ALA A 435 3.50 -22.41 5.24
CA ALA A 435 4.60 -21.51 5.56
C ALA A 435 5.17 -21.85 6.96
N VAL A 436 6.49 -21.82 7.05
CA VAL A 436 7.19 -21.95 8.32
C VAL A 436 7.23 -20.57 9.00
N GLU A 437 7.07 -20.55 10.31
CA GLU A 437 7.25 -19.32 11.07
C GLU A 437 8.66 -18.77 10.86
N THR A 438 8.73 -17.51 10.43
CA THR A 438 10.00 -16.82 10.22
C THR A 438 10.38 -16.09 11.51
N THR A 439 11.52 -16.48 12.10
CA THR A 439 12.08 -15.81 13.27
C THR A 439 13.13 -14.81 12.81
N TYR A 440 12.98 -13.56 13.22
CA TYR A 440 13.99 -12.53 13.03
C TYR A 440 14.81 -12.40 14.31
N PRO A 441 16.17 -12.28 14.23
CA PRO A 441 16.97 -12.00 15.42
C PRO A 441 16.58 -10.63 15.98
N ASP A 442 16.47 -10.56 17.32
CA ASP A 442 16.25 -9.31 18.09
C ASP A 442 17.44 -8.35 17.94
#